data_2673ead8ae49417d14bd3c4cbd5f6c9b
#
_entry.id   2673ead8ae49417d14bd3c4cbd5f6c9b
#
_cell.length_a   1.000
_cell.length_b   1.000
_cell.length_c   1.000
_cell.angle_alpha   90.00
_cell.angle_beta   90.00
_cell.angle_gamma   90.00
#
_symmetry.space_group_name_H-M   'P 1'
#
loop_
_entity.id
_entity.type
_entity.pdbx_description
1 polymer ?
#
loop_
_entity_poly.entity_id
_entity_poly.type
_entity_poly.pdbx_seq_one_letter_code
_entity_poly.pdbx_strand_id
1 'polypeptide(L)'
;MYKLRGKRKMYTQGLTDSLDEAVETPEFFQAFQKRIDSEEKIEPNDPMPNAYRKTLIRQISQHAHSEIVGMLPEGNWITRAPTLKRKTILLAKVQDEGGHGLYLYAAAETLGISREEMTEQLLVGKAKYSSIFNYPTLSWADIGAIGWLVDGAAIMNQIPLCRCSYGPYARAMVKICKEESFHQRQGFEIMMTLSKGSKEQKEMAQDALNRWWWPSLMMFGPPDTESNNTDQSMKWKIKRFTNDELRQKFLDATVPQAKHLNLIIPDKNVTWDTDLNNGEGGYSHGPIDWDEFWRVVKGNGPMAKDRLRARKKAWEEGKWVRDAVAAFAKKKQPTVGKN
;
A
#
# COMPACT_ATOMS: atom_id res chain seq x y z
N MET A 1 -13.81 -7.58 -16.06
CA MET A 1 -12.87 -6.61 -16.67
C MET A 1 -13.42 -6.20 -18.04
N TYR A 2 -13.97 -5.00 -18.14
CA TYR A 2 -14.46 -4.48 -19.42
C TYR A 2 -13.27 -4.19 -20.34
N LYS A 3 -13.12 -4.94 -21.43
CA LYS A 3 -12.26 -4.53 -22.55
C LYS A 3 -12.90 -3.36 -23.26
N LEU A 4 -12.66 -2.14 -22.82
CA LEU A 4 -12.81 -0.94 -23.64
C LEU A 4 -11.63 -0.84 -24.62
N ARG A 5 -11.49 -1.83 -25.50
CA ARG A 5 -10.33 -2.03 -26.37
C ARG A 5 -10.22 -1.04 -27.53
N GLY A 6 -11.21 -0.21 -27.81
CA GLY A 6 -11.15 0.66 -28.99
C GLY A 6 -10.67 2.09 -28.73
N LYS A 7 -11.08 2.70 -27.61
CA LYS A 7 -10.80 4.12 -27.36
C LYS A 7 -9.64 4.39 -26.40
N ARG A 8 -9.32 3.47 -25.48
CA ARG A 8 -8.18 3.64 -24.55
C ARG A 8 -6.82 3.37 -25.18
N LYS A 9 -6.72 2.47 -26.17
CA LYS A 9 -5.46 2.30 -26.93
C LYS A 9 -5.03 3.57 -27.66
N MET A 10 -5.97 4.37 -28.15
CA MET A 10 -5.64 5.66 -28.77
C MET A 10 -5.15 6.71 -27.78
N TYR A 11 -5.64 6.69 -26.53
CA TYR A 11 -5.19 7.65 -25.50
C TYR A 11 -3.84 7.29 -24.88
N THR A 12 -3.58 5.99 -24.67
CA THR A 12 -2.30 5.54 -24.11
C THR A 12 -1.19 5.44 -25.16
N GLN A 13 -1.51 5.05 -26.40
CA GLN A 13 -0.54 4.92 -27.48
C GLN A 13 -0.04 6.30 -27.95
N GLY A 14 -0.92 7.29 -28.08
CA GLY A 14 -0.52 8.67 -28.38
C GLY A 14 0.27 9.35 -27.26
N LEU A 15 0.03 8.98 -25.99
CA LEU A 15 0.77 9.46 -24.82
C LEU A 15 2.17 8.84 -24.71
N THR A 16 2.31 7.53 -24.99
CA THR A 16 3.61 6.85 -24.97
C THR A 16 4.49 7.26 -26.16
N ASP A 17 3.92 7.40 -27.34
CA ASP A 17 4.67 7.78 -28.55
C ASP A 17 5.21 9.21 -28.47
N SER A 18 4.47 10.15 -27.84
CA SER A 18 4.94 11.53 -27.63
C SER A 18 5.96 11.69 -26.49
N LEU A 19 6.03 10.74 -25.59
CA LEU A 19 6.90 10.77 -24.40
C LEU A 19 8.22 10.02 -24.61
N ASP A 20 8.28 9.10 -25.59
CA ASP A 20 9.51 8.35 -25.93
C ASP A 20 10.47 9.15 -26.83
N GLU A 21 10.03 10.29 -27.41
CA GLU A 21 10.84 11.12 -28.31
C GLU A 21 11.57 12.28 -27.60
N ALA A 22 11.35 12.51 -26.33
CA ALA A 22 12.12 13.54 -25.61
C ALA A 22 13.55 13.07 -25.41
N VAL A 23 14.50 13.68 -26.17
CA VAL A 23 15.92 13.45 -25.95
C VAL A 23 16.28 13.91 -24.54
N GLU A 24 16.70 12.99 -23.68
CA GLU A 24 17.10 13.27 -22.30
C GLU A 24 18.47 13.98 -22.30
N THR A 25 18.47 15.30 -22.49
CA THR A 25 19.68 16.15 -22.40
C THR A 25 19.94 16.63 -20.98
N PRO A 26 21.16 17.08 -20.65
CA PRO A 26 21.43 17.70 -19.36
C PRO A 26 20.50 18.89 -19.05
N GLU A 27 20.15 19.69 -20.03
CA GLU A 27 19.26 20.84 -19.93
C GLU A 27 17.83 20.38 -19.59
N PHE A 28 17.36 19.29 -20.20
CA PHE A 28 16.08 18.67 -19.87
C PHE A 28 16.02 18.24 -18.42
N PHE A 29 17.06 17.54 -17.92
CA PHE A 29 17.11 17.14 -16.52
C PHE A 29 17.14 18.32 -15.55
N GLN A 30 17.87 19.39 -15.88
CA GLN A 30 17.93 20.61 -15.08
C GLN A 30 16.56 21.31 -15.04
N ALA A 31 15.90 21.46 -16.19
CA ALA A 31 14.57 22.04 -16.28
C ALA A 31 13.54 21.22 -15.48
N PHE A 32 13.57 19.90 -15.61
CA PHE A 32 12.71 19.01 -14.84
C PHE A 32 12.96 19.14 -13.33
N GLN A 33 14.23 19.14 -12.89
CA GLN A 33 14.56 19.27 -11.46
C GLN A 33 14.10 20.63 -10.91
N LYS A 34 14.24 21.71 -11.69
CA LYS A 34 13.76 23.05 -11.31
C LYS A 34 12.24 23.05 -11.05
N ARG A 35 11.44 22.37 -11.87
CA ARG A 35 9.99 22.20 -11.63
C ARG A 35 9.72 21.45 -10.33
N ILE A 36 10.47 20.35 -10.08
CA ILE A 36 10.36 19.59 -8.83
C ILE A 36 10.70 20.48 -7.62
N ASP A 37 11.79 21.27 -7.71
CA ASP A 37 12.24 22.11 -6.61
C ASP A 37 11.25 23.25 -6.29
N SER A 38 10.55 23.75 -7.32
CA SER A 38 9.48 24.76 -7.15
C SER A 38 8.13 24.17 -6.69
N GLU A 39 8.05 22.88 -6.31
CA GLU A 39 6.83 22.18 -5.88
C GLU A 39 5.75 22.09 -6.97
N GLU A 40 6.09 22.30 -8.22
CA GLU A 40 5.17 22.13 -9.34
C GLU A 40 4.79 20.66 -9.49
N LYS A 41 3.50 20.38 -9.73
CA LYS A 41 3.05 19.02 -10.00
C LYS A 41 3.36 18.62 -11.43
N ILE A 42 3.91 17.43 -11.59
CA ILE A 42 4.11 16.80 -12.88
C ILE A 42 2.81 16.05 -13.25
N GLU A 43 2.24 16.39 -14.37
CA GLU A 43 1.01 15.82 -14.88
C GLU A 43 1.26 14.78 -15.99
N PRO A 44 0.29 13.95 -16.37
CA PRO A 44 0.49 12.85 -17.33
C PRO A 44 1.07 13.24 -18.69
N ASN A 45 0.73 14.45 -19.16
CA ASN A 45 1.18 14.97 -20.46
C ASN A 45 2.49 15.79 -20.38
N ASP A 46 3.02 15.97 -19.18
CA ASP A 46 4.27 16.69 -19.00
C ASP A 46 5.47 15.84 -19.42
N PRO A 47 6.47 16.45 -20.04
CA PRO A 47 7.75 15.78 -20.27
C PRO A 47 8.38 15.39 -18.93
N MET A 48 8.78 14.12 -18.79
CA MET A 48 9.41 13.61 -17.59
C MET A 48 10.49 12.59 -17.91
N PRO A 49 11.59 12.52 -17.12
CA PRO A 49 12.64 11.52 -17.30
C PRO A 49 12.09 10.08 -17.22
N ASN A 50 12.59 9.21 -18.10
CA ASN A 50 12.21 7.79 -18.09
C ASN A 50 12.47 7.12 -16.74
N ALA A 51 13.57 7.50 -16.07
CA ALA A 51 13.88 6.99 -14.73
C ALA A 51 12.85 7.42 -13.68
N TYR A 52 12.34 8.66 -13.74
CA TYR A 52 11.25 9.15 -12.89
C TYR A 52 9.97 8.38 -13.15
N ARG A 53 9.57 8.23 -14.42
CA ARG A 53 8.39 7.46 -14.84
C ARG A 53 8.44 6.00 -14.34
N LYS A 54 9.56 5.30 -14.59
CA LYS A 54 9.77 3.92 -14.15
C LYS A 54 9.70 3.78 -12.63
N THR A 55 10.23 4.76 -11.89
CA THR A 55 10.15 4.78 -10.42
C THR A 55 8.71 4.91 -9.95
N LEU A 56 7.92 5.82 -10.55
CA LEU A 56 6.50 5.98 -10.24
C LEU A 56 5.68 4.74 -10.58
N ILE A 57 5.85 4.17 -11.79
CA ILE A 57 5.16 2.94 -12.18
C ILE A 57 5.41 1.83 -11.15
N ARG A 58 6.67 1.60 -10.79
CA ARG A 58 7.04 0.60 -9.79
C ARG A 58 6.38 0.87 -8.44
N GLN A 59 6.45 2.11 -7.96
CA GLN A 59 5.95 2.47 -6.63
C GLN A 59 4.42 2.44 -6.57
N ILE A 60 3.74 3.03 -7.54
CA ILE A 60 2.28 3.09 -7.57
C ILE A 60 1.68 1.70 -7.81
N SER A 61 2.27 0.90 -8.72
CA SER A 61 1.82 -0.47 -8.95
C SER A 61 2.00 -1.35 -7.70
N GLN A 62 3.14 -1.24 -7.01
CA GLN A 62 3.37 -1.97 -5.77
C GLN A 62 2.37 -1.57 -4.69
N HIS A 63 2.03 -0.29 -4.57
CA HIS A 63 1.03 0.22 -3.66
C HIS A 63 -0.36 -0.35 -4.02
N ALA A 64 -0.80 -0.23 -5.29
CA ALA A 64 -2.07 -0.79 -5.76
C ALA A 64 -2.17 -2.31 -5.49
N HIS A 65 -1.09 -3.05 -5.73
CA HIS A 65 -1.04 -4.48 -5.43
C HIS A 65 -1.15 -4.76 -3.94
N SER A 66 -0.60 -3.88 -3.09
CA SER A 66 -0.70 -3.99 -1.63
C SER A 66 -2.14 -3.91 -1.17
N GLU A 67 -2.90 -2.93 -1.65
CA GLU A 67 -4.33 -2.78 -1.35
C GLU A 67 -5.13 -4.04 -1.74
N ILE A 68 -4.94 -4.52 -2.97
CA ILE A 68 -5.66 -5.71 -3.47
C ILE A 68 -5.29 -6.99 -2.68
N VAL A 69 -4.03 -7.15 -2.29
CA VAL A 69 -3.62 -8.32 -1.48
C VAL A 69 -4.05 -8.16 -0.03
N GLY A 70 -4.06 -6.93 0.50
CA GLY A 70 -4.51 -6.60 1.85
C GLY A 70 -5.96 -7.01 2.12
N MET A 71 -6.82 -6.99 1.11
CA MET A 71 -8.19 -7.50 1.23
C MET A 71 -8.28 -8.96 1.70
N LEU A 72 -7.28 -9.81 1.41
CA LEU A 72 -7.35 -11.25 1.68
C LEU A 72 -7.30 -11.61 3.17
N PRO A 73 -6.33 -11.12 3.97
CA PRO A 73 -6.26 -11.42 5.39
C PRO A 73 -7.49 -10.93 6.16
N GLU A 74 -8.03 -9.78 5.80
CA GLU A 74 -9.19 -9.19 6.48
C GLU A 74 -10.52 -9.73 5.96
N GLY A 75 -10.67 -9.92 4.65
CA GLY A 75 -11.87 -10.44 4.02
C GLY A 75 -12.27 -11.82 4.56
N ASN A 76 -11.29 -12.66 4.92
CA ASN A 76 -11.52 -13.95 5.55
C ASN A 76 -12.19 -13.86 6.95
N TRP A 77 -12.20 -12.68 7.57
CA TRP A 77 -12.79 -12.46 8.89
C TRP A 77 -14.18 -11.82 8.86
N ILE A 78 -14.68 -11.37 7.72
CA ILE A 78 -15.99 -10.73 7.61
C ILE A 78 -17.09 -11.62 8.22
N THR A 79 -17.13 -12.90 7.85
CA THR A 79 -18.14 -13.84 8.37
C THR A 79 -17.89 -14.24 9.81
N ARG A 80 -16.66 -14.16 10.30
CA ARG A 80 -16.22 -14.56 11.65
C ARG A 80 -16.19 -13.42 12.66
N ALA A 81 -16.39 -12.17 12.23
CA ALA A 81 -16.43 -11.02 13.12
C ALA A 81 -17.53 -11.21 14.20
N PRO A 82 -17.30 -10.79 15.45
CA PRO A 82 -18.09 -11.23 16.60
C PRO A 82 -19.52 -10.65 16.65
N THR A 83 -19.78 -9.54 15.97
CA THR A 83 -21.11 -8.90 15.95
C THR A 83 -21.47 -8.44 14.54
N LEU A 84 -22.77 -8.24 14.29
CA LEU A 84 -23.24 -7.71 13.00
C LEU A 84 -22.60 -6.33 12.71
N LYS A 85 -22.51 -5.46 13.70
CA LYS A 85 -21.83 -4.16 13.60
C LYS A 85 -20.37 -4.32 13.14
N ARG A 86 -19.62 -5.26 13.74
CA ARG A 86 -18.21 -5.48 13.35
C ARG A 86 -18.08 -6.12 11.96
N LYS A 87 -19.05 -6.98 11.57
CA LYS A 87 -19.11 -7.53 10.20
C LYS A 87 -19.29 -6.43 9.15
N THR A 88 -20.22 -5.51 9.37
CA THR A 88 -20.49 -4.42 8.42
C THR A 88 -19.35 -3.44 8.33
N ILE A 89 -18.68 -3.11 9.44
CA ILE A 89 -17.49 -2.23 9.44
C ILE A 89 -16.34 -2.89 8.67
N LEU A 90 -16.07 -4.18 8.94
CA LEU A 90 -14.98 -4.88 8.25
C LEU A 90 -15.27 -5.06 6.75
N LEU A 91 -16.54 -5.30 6.38
CA LEU A 91 -16.95 -5.34 4.98
C LEU A 91 -16.68 -4.00 4.28
N ALA A 92 -17.05 -2.88 4.92
CA ALA A 92 -16.80 -1.54 4.38
C ALA A 92 -15.30 -1.30 4.20
N LYS A 93 -14.48 -1.62 5.21
CA LYS A 93 -13.03 -1.52 5.12
C LYS A 93 -12.47 -2.31 3.92
N VAL A 94 -12.81 -3.59 3.79
CA VAL A 94 -12.33 -4.43 2.68
C VAL A 94 -12.77 -3.89 1.32
N GLN A 95 -13.95 -3.26 1.25
CA GLN A 95 -14.42 -2.58 0.03
C GLN A 95 -13.57 -1.34 -0.28
N ASP A 96 -13.21 -0.56 0.74
CA ASP A 96 -12.35 0.61 0.59
C ASP A 96 -10.97 0.21 0.05
N GLU A 97 -10.34 -0.85 0.58
CA GLU A 97 -9.07 -1.40 0.07
C GLU A 97 -9.14 -1.74 -1.43
N GLY A 98 -10.25 -2.35 -1.86
CA GLY A 98 -10.51 -2.59 -3.28
C GLY A 98 -10.62 -1.30 -4.09
N GLY A 99 -11.25 -0.27 -3.54
CA GLY A 99 -11.36 1.08 -4.10
C GLY A 99 -9.99 1.77 -4.21
N HIS A 100 -9.19 1.72 -3.15
CA HIS A 100 -7.82 2.25 -3.12
C HIS A 100 -6.96 1.64 -4.24
N GLY A 101 -6.98 0.31 -4.38
CA GLY A 101 -6.30 -0.38 -5.46
C GLY A 101 -6.72 0.11 -6.85
N LEU A 102 -8.03 0.36 -7.07
CA LEU A 102 -8.54 0.88 -8.33
C LEU A 102 -8.07 2.32 -8.61
N TYR A 103 -8.04 3.21 -7.62
CA TYR A 103 -7.52 4.58 -7.78
C TYR A 103 -6.04 4.58 -8.12
N LEU A 104 -5.27 3.73 -7.46
CA LEU A 104 -3.83 3.62 -7.69
C LEU A 104 -3.52 3.01 -9.06
N TYR A 105 -4.26 1.98 -9.48
CA TYR A 105 -4.11 1.47 -10.85
C TYR A 105 -4.44 2.55 -11.88
N ALA A 106 -5.50 3.34 -11.67
CA ALA A 106 -5.83 4.44 -12.57
C ALA A 106 -4.72 5.49 -12.62
N ALA A 107 -4.05 5.80 -11.50
CA ALA A 107 -2.90 6.69 -11.47
C ALA A 107 -1.69 6.10 -12.22
N ALA A 108 -1.43 4.80 -12.10
CA ALA A 108 -0.36 4.13 -12.84
C ALA A 108 -0.65 4.05 -14.35
N GLU A 109 -1.92 3.86 -14.74
CA GLU A 109 -2.33 3.84 -16.15
C GLU A 109 -2.00 5.16 -16.87
N THR A 110 -1.98 6.29 -16.16
CA THR A 110 -1.58 7.58 -16.73
C THR A 110 -0.09 7.68 -17.06
N LEU A 111 0.71 6.72 -16.59
CA LEU A 111 2.13 6.58 -16.90
C LEU A 111 2.41 5.59 -18.04
N GLY A 112 1.36 5.02 -18.65
CA GLY A 112 1.48 4.16 -19.83
C GLY A 112 1.47 2.65 -19.55
N ILE A 113 1.43 2.21 -18.29
CA ILE A 113 1.26 0.79 -17.97
C ILE A 113 -0.23 0.42 -17.92
N SER A 114 -0.63 -0.71 -18.54
CA SER A 114 -2.03 -1.12 -18.51
C SER A 114 -2.39 -1.83 -17.20
N ARG A 115 -3.65 -1.71 -16.79
CA ARG A 115 -4.19 -2.45 -15.64
C ARG A 115 -4.11 -3.96 -15.84
N GLU A 116 -4.34 -4.43 -17.06
CA GLU A 116 -4.23 -5.82 -17.45
C GLU A 116 -2.83 -6.34 -17.18
N GLU A 117 -1.80 -5.62 -17.59
CA GLU A 117 -0.40 -5.99 -17.36
C GLU A 117 -0.07 -6.04 -15.88
N MET A 118 -0.45 -5.02 -15.11
CA MET A 118 -0.23 -4.98 -13.65
C MET A 118 -0.94 -6.15 -12.96
N THR A 119 -2.20 -6.42 -13.33
CA THR A 119 -2.99 -7.51 -12.75
C THR A 119 -2.41 -8.89 -13.13
N GLU A 120 -1.96 -9.06 -14.36
CA GLU A 120 -1.32 -10.31 -14.79
C GLU A 120 -0.05 -10.57 -13.97
N GLN A 121 0.81 -9.57 -13.80
CA GLN A 121 2.01 -9.72 -12.97
C GLN A 121 1.68 -10.11 -11.51
N LEU A 122 0.59 -9.58 -10.95
CA LEU A 122 0.12 -9.96 -9.62
C LEU A 122 -0.35 -11.41 -9.58
N LEU A 123 -1.08 -11.86 -10.61
CA LEU A 123 -1.62 -13.22 -10.69
C LEU A 123 -0.54 -14.28 -10.91
N VAL A 124 0.49 -13.98 -11.72
CA VAL A 124 1.60 -14.92 -11.93
C VAL A 124 2.64 -14.91 -10.82
N GLY A 125 2.48 -14.02 -9.82
CA GLY A 125 3.37 -13.94 -8.65
C GLY A 125 4.68 -13.19 -8.90
N LYS A 126 4.76 -12.38 -9.96
CA LYS A 126 5.92 -11.53 -10.26
C LYS A 126 5.80 -10.12 -9.66
N ALA A 127 4.59 -9.66 -9.38
CA ALA A 127 4.36 -8.37 -8.77
C ALA A 127 4.79 -8.37 -7.30
N LYS A 128 5.36 -7.25 -6.87
CA LYS A 128 5.65 -6.98 -5.47
C LYS A 128 4.48 -6.24 -4.82
N TYR A 129 4.29 -6.49 -3.55
CA TYR A 129 3.33 -5.82 -2.66
C TYR A 129 3.91 -5.79 -1.25
N SER A 130 3.28 -5.11 -0.31
CA SER A 130 3.75 -5.03 1.07
C SER A 130 3.86 -6.42 1.68
N SER A 131 5.05 -6.76 2.18
CA SER A 131 5.37 -8.09 2.74
C SER A 131 4.53 -8.43 3.96
N ILE A 132 3.98 -7.43 4.65
CA ILE A 132 3.14 -7.58 5.84
C ILE A 132 1.93 -8.48 5.60
N PHE A 133 1.34 -8.48 4.39
CA PHE A 133 0.20 -9.31 4.05
C PHE A 133 0.52 -10.80 3.89
N ASN A 134 1.80 -11.18 4.00
CA ASN A 134 2.24 -12.57 4.01
C ASN A 134 2.31 -13.17 5.42
N TYR A 135 1.88 -12.45 6.44
CA TYR A 135 1.71 -12.97 7.80
C TYR A 135 0.27 -13.47 8.03
N PRO A 136 0.06 -14.48 8.89
CA PRO A 136 -1.25 -15.06 9.12
C PRO A 136 -2.11 -14.18 10.05
N THR A 137 -3.43 -14.22 9.84
CA THR A 137 -4.44 -13.67 10.74
C THR A 137 -5.11 -14.81 11.53
N LEU A 138 -4.73 -15.00 12.78
CA LEU A 138 -5.07 -16.17 13.59
C LEU A 138 -6.27 -15.94 14.52
N SER A 139 -6.48 -14.71 14.96
CA SER A 139 -7.54 -14.35 15.90
C SER A 139 -8.24 -13.05 15.49
N TRP A 140 -9.36 -12.73 16.15
CA TRP A 140 -10.04 -11.45 15.96
C TRP A 140 -9.17 -10.26 16.37
N ALA A 141 -8.24 -10.44 17.34
CA ALA A 141 -7.32 -9.41 17.73
C ALA A 141 -6.32 -9.05 16.61
N ASP A 142 -6.03 -9.97 15.67
CA ASP A 142 -5.21 -9.65 14.51
C ASP A 142 -5.86 -8.61 13.62
N ILE A 143 -7.18 -8.63 13.48
CA ILE A 143 -7.91 -7.60 12.74
C ILE A 143 -7.78 -6.24 13.45
N GLY A 144 -7.81 -6.25 14.79
CA GLY A 144 -7.51 -5.06 15.58
C GLY A 144 -6.07 -4.56 15.40
N ALA A 145 -5.11 -5.48 15.46
CA ALA A 145 -3.69 -5.16 15.30
C ALA A 145 -3.35 -4.69 13.87
N ILE A 146 -3.96 -5.28 12.84
CA ILE A 146 -3.82 -4.81 11.45
C ILE A 146 -4.32 -3.37 11.36
N GLY A 147 -5.56 -3.09 11.74
CA GLY A 147 -6.08 -1.72 11.70
C GLY A 147 -5.24 -0.73 12.51
N TRP A 148 -4.80 -1.11 13.69
CA TRP A 148 -4.01 -0.21 14.55
C TRP A 148 -2.57 -0.04 14.07
N LEU A 149 -1.84 -1.14 13.87
CA LEU A 149 -0.39 -1.11 13.59
C LEU A 149 -0.08 -1.04 12.10
N VAL A 150 -0.75 -1.88 11.29
CA VAL A 150 -0.44 -1.97 9.85
C VAL A 150 -1.00 -0.76 9.11
N ASP A 151 -2.28 -0.41 9.32
CA ASP A 151 -2.86 0.80 8.72
C ASP A 151 -2.23 2.05 9.35
N GLY A 152 -1.84 2.01 10.63
CA GLY A 152 -1.05 3.08 11.26
C GLY A 152 0.28 3.32 10.57
N ALA A 153 1.03 2.27 10.25
CA ALA A 153 2.27 2.37 9.48
C ALA A 153 2.00 2.79 8.02
N ALA A 154 0.90 2.29 7.42
CA ALA A 154 0.48 2.70 6.09
C ALA A 154 0.20 4.21 6.04
N ILE A 155 -0.57 4.76 6.97
CA ILE A 155 -0.87 6.20 7.06
C ILE A 155 0.40 7.04 7.18
N MET A 156 1.38 6.62 8.01
CA MET A 156 2.67 7.34 8.11
C MET A 156 3.40 7.40 6.77
N ASN A 157 3.33 6.34 5.97
CA ASN A 157 3.89 6.32 4.61
C ASN A 157 3.04 7.13 3.61
N GLN A 158 1.72 7.13 3.74
CA GLN A 158 0.77 7.61 2.75
C GLN A 158 0.50 9.12 2.84
N ILE A 159 0.40 9.69 4.06
CA ILE A 159 0.14 11.13 4.24
C ILE A 159 1.18 11.99 3.50
N PRO A 160 2.50 11.73 3.59
CA PRO A 160 3.48 12.48 2.81
C PRO A 160 3.28 12.38 1.29
N LEU A 161 2.70 11.29 0.79
CA LEU A 161 2.43 11.09 -0.64
C LEU A 161 1.32 12.02 -1.18
N CYS A 162 0.48 12.61 -0.33
CA CYS A 162 -0.42 13.70 -0.73
C CYS A 162 0.34 14.89 -1.31
N ARG A 163 1.64 15.02 -1.00
CA ARG A 163 2.56 16.02 -1.52
C ARG A 163 3.53 15.47 -2.58
N CYS A 164 3.32 14.23 -3.06
CA CYS A 164 4.12 13.64 -4.14
C CYS A 164 4.19 14.59 -5.33
N SER A 165 5.34 14.67 -5.99
CA SER A 165 5.53 15.50 -7.17
C SER A 165 4.65 15.08 -8.37
N TYR A 166 4.20 13.83 -8.45
CA TYR A 166 3.31 13.36 -9.50
C TYR A 166 1.84 13.60 -9.12
N GLY A 167 1.16 14.47 -9.88
CA GLY A 167 -0.19 14.96 -9.59
C GLY A 167 -1.24 13.87 -9.43
N PRO A 168 -1.39 12.91 -10.35
CA PRO A 168 -2.39 11.83 -10.22
C PRO A 168 -2.24 11.00 -8.95
N TYR A 169 -1.00 10.65 -8.57
CA TYR A 169 -0.75 9.91 -7.34
C TYR A 169 -1.07 10.73 -6.10
N ALA A 170 -0.62 11.99 -6.04
CA ALA A 170 -0.90 12.89 -4.92
C ALA A 170 -2.42 13.06 -4.69
N ARG A 171 -3.20 13.24 -5.76
CA ARG A 171 -4.66 13.37 -5.67
C ARG A 171 -5.35 12.10 -5.18
N ALA A 172 -4.93 10.93 -5.66
CA ALA A 172 -5.44 9.65 -5.17
C ALA A 172 -5.21 9.49 -3.67
N MET A 173 -4.01 9.86 -3.19
CA MET A 173 -3.65 9.75 -1.77
C MET A 173 -4.51 10.60 -0.84
N VAL A 174 -5.01 11.76 -1.28
CA VAL A 174 -5.88 12.61 -0.45
C VAL A 174 -7.16 11.87 -0.04
N LYS A 175 -7.75 11.09 -0.96
CA LYS A 175 -8.94 10.29 -0.65
C LYS A 175 -8.56 9.07 0.20
N ILE A 176 -7.56 8.32 -0.22
CA ILE A 176 -7.09 7.11 0.45
C ILE A 176 -6.77 7.40 1.93
N CYS A 177 -5.98 8.42 2.23
CA CYS A 177 -5.62 8.76 3.61
C CYS A 177 -6.82 9.10 4.51
N LYS A 178 -7.90 9.64 3.95
CA LYS A 178 -9.12 9.91 4.72
C LYS A 178 -9.82 8.61 5.13
N GLU A 179 -9.91 7.66 4.23
CA GLU A 179 -10.52 6.34 4.47
C GLU A 179 -9.64 5.52 5.42
N GLU A 180 -8.32 5.49 5.21
CA GLU A 180 -7.35 4.82 6.09
C GLU A 180 -7.40 5.31 7.55
N SER A 181 -7.70 6.57 7.79
CA SER A 181 -7.85 7.10 9.15
C SER A 181 -9.01 6.42 9.91
N PHE A 182 -10.07 6.01 9.23
CA PHE A 182 -11.15 5.21 9.81
C PHE A 182 -10.71 3.77 10.08
N HIS A 183 -9.93 3.19 9.18
CA HIS A 183 -9.39 1.84 9.32
C HIS A 183 -8.53 1.74 10.59
N GLN A 184 -7.58 2.66 10.75
CA GLN A 184 -6.73 2.73 11.93
C GLN A 184 -7.55 2.90 13.21
N ARG A 185 -8.51 3.81 13.22
CA ARG A 185 -9.38 4.02 14.37
C ARG A 185 -10.18 2.77 14.73
N GLN A 186 -10.75 2.07 13.75
CA GLN A 186 -11.51 0.84 13.99
C GLN A 186 -10.62 -0.27 14.55
N GLY A 187 -9.40 -0.42 14.07
CA GLY A 187 -8.44 -1.36 14.62
C GLY A 187 -8.09 -1.04 16.08
N PHE A 188 -7.80 0.21 16.38
CA PHE A 188 -7.52 0.66 17.73
C PHE A 188 -8.71 0.42 18.69
N GLU A 189 -9.95 0.67 18.24
CA GLU A 189 -11.17 0.41 19.01
C GLU A 189 -11.35 -1.10 19.32
N ILE A 190 -10.99 -1.99 18.40
CA ILE A 190 -10.99 -3.45 18.65
C ILE A 190 -9.98 -3.78 19.74
N MET A 191 -8.74 -3.31 19.61
CA MET A 191 -7.70 -3.54 20.60
C MET A 191 -8.07 -2.97 21.98
N MET A 192 -8.66 -1.78 22.03
CA MET A 192 -9.17 -1.17 23.27
C MET A 192 -10.28 -2.02 23.90
N THR A 193 -11.19 -2.55 23.09
CA THR A 193 -12.28 -3.41 23.60
C THR A 193 -11.70 -4.69 24.21
N LEU A 194 -10.76 -5.33 23.56
CA LEU A 194 -10.13 -6.56 24.01
C LEU A 194 -9.25 -6.33 25.26
N SER A 195 -8.46 -5.26 25.26
CA SER A 195 -7.55 -4.94 26.38
C SER A 195 -8.29 -4.58 27.68
N LYS A 196 -9.55 -4.17 27.59
CA LYS A 196 -10.43 -3.90 28.75
C LYS A 196 -11.36 -5.05 29.09
N GLY A 197 -11.34 -6.13 28.34
CA GLY A 197 -12.22 -7.27 28.47
C GLY A 197 -11.76 -8.32 29.47
N SER A 198 -12.18 -9.58 29.26
CA SER A 198 -11.76 -10.71 30.10
C SER A 198 -10.25 -10.97 30.01
N LYS A 199 -9.75 -11.86 30.87
CA LYS A 199 -8.34 -12.27 30.86
C LYS A 199 -7.95 -12.83 29.48
N GLU A 200 -8.75 -13.70 28.91
CA GLU A 200 -8.53 -14.32 27.60
C GLU A 200 -8.54 -13.30 26.47
N GLN A 201 -9.40 -12.28 26.55
CA GLN A 201 -9.42 -11.18 25.59
C GLN A 201 -8.17 -10.32 25.65
N LYS A 202 -7.65 -10.03 26.86
CA LYS A 202 -6.37 -9.32 27.06
C LYS A 202 -5.21 -10.13 26.53
N GLU A 203 -5.16 -11.42 26.82
CA GLU A 203 -4.13 -12.33 26.31
C GLU A 203 -4.15 -12.38 24.77
N MET A 204 -5.34 -12.42 24.16
CA MET A 204 -5.50 -12.39 22.70
C MET A 204 -4.98 -11.06 22.11
N ALA A 205 -5.26 -9.92 22.74
CA ALA A 205 -4.77 -8.61 22.31
C ALA A 205 -3.23 -8.53 22.42
N GLN A 206 -2.67 -9.03 23.53
CA GLN A 206 -1.22 -9.07 23.74
C GLN A 206 -0.53 -9.98 22.74
N ASP A 207 -1.08 -11.16 22.46
CA ASP A 207 -0.54 -12.10 21.46
C ASP A 207 -0.54 -11.46 20.06
N ALA A 208 -1.61 -10.77 19.67
CA ALA A 208 -1.66 -10.05 18.42
C ALA A 208 -0.60 -8.95 18.34
N LEU A 209 -0.44 -8.12 19.39
CA LEU A 209 0.64 -7.13 19.44
C LEU A 209 2.02 -7.78 19.26
N ASN A 210 2.29 -8.89 19.95
CA ASN A 210 3.57 -9.60 19.87
C ASN A 210 3.89 -10.06 18.44
N ARG A 211 2.89 -10.49 17.67
CA ARG A 211 3.07 -10.98 16.29
C ARG A 211 3.15 -9.87 15.25
N TRP A 212 2.47 -8.73 15.47
CA TRP A 212 2.37 -7.66 14.47
C TRP A 212 3.34 -6.51 14.70
N TRP A 213 3.98 -6.41 15.86
CA TRP A 213 4.91 -5.32 16.20
C TRP A 213 6.08 -5.22 15.20
N TRP A 214 6.90 -6.25 15.14
CA TRP A 214 8.09 -6.25 14.29
C TRP A 214 7.76 -6.16 12.79
N PRO A 215 6.80 -6.93 12.25
CA PRO A 215 6.38 -6.76 10.87
C PRO A 215 5.90 -5.33 10.54
N SER A 216 5.26 -4.63 11.46
CA SER A 216 4.83 -3.24 11.23
C SER A 216 6.00 -2.27 11.13
N LEU A 217 7.06 -2.44 11.94
CA LEU A 217 8.29 -1.67 11.83
C LEU A 217 9.03 -1.91 10.50
N MET A 218 8.92 -3.12 9.95
CA MET A 218 9.50 -3.48 8.65
C MET A 218 8.78 -2.85 7.46
N MET A 219 7.55 -2.34 7.61
CA MET A 219 6.78 -1.73 6.52
C MET A 219 7.44 -0.47 5.94
N PHE A 220 8.27 0.20 6.70
CA PHE A 220 9.01 1.38 6.24
C PHE A 220 10.17 1.04 5.31
N GLY A 221 10.55 -0.24 5.24
CA GLY A 221 11.68 -0.71 4.44
C GLY A 221 12.98 -0.79 5.25
N PRO A 222 14.09 -1.18 4.61
CA PRO A 222 15.39 -1.29 5.28
C PRO A 222 15.89 0.08 5.76
N PRO A 223 16.94 0.13 6.61
CA PRO A 223 17.58 1.37 7.01
C PRO A 223 17.98 2.23 5.81
N ASP A 224 18.02 3.54 5.98
CA ASP A 224 18.34 4.48 4.90
C ASP A 224 19.70 4.17 4.27
N THR A 225 20.66 3.71 5.06
CA THR A 225 22.00 3.30 4.59
C THR A 225 21.98 2.11 3.62
N GLU A 226 20.91 1.32 3.62
CA GLU A 226 20.73 0.14 2.75
C GLU A 226 19.66 0.35 1.67
N SER A 227 19.06 1.53 1.61
CA SER A 227 17.95 1.84 0.71
C SER A 227 18.41 2.55 -0.56
N ASN A 228 18.74 1.80 -1.60
CA ASN A 228 19.28 2.31 -2.88
C ASN A 228 18.35 3.28 -3.66
N ASN A 229 17.07 3.41 -3.27
CA ASN A 229 16.10 4.21 -4.01
C ASN A 229 15.59 5.42 -3.21
N THR A 230 15.93 5.55 -1.94
CA THR A 230 15.40 6.60 -1.08
C THR A 230 15.88 7.96 -1.55
N ASP A 231 17.18 8.17 -1.73
CA ASP A 231 17.76 9.46 -2.11
C ASP A 231 17.16 10.00 -3.41
N GLN A 232 17.07 9.16 -4.43
CA GLN A 232 16.51 9.57 -5.71
C GLN A 232 15.01 9.89 -5.61
N SER A 233 14.25 9.13 -4.82
CA SER A 233 12.83 9.37 -4.59
C SER A 233 12.60 10.64 -3.77
N MET A 234 13.49 10.95 -2.83
CA MET A 234 13.49 12.20 -2.07
C MET A 234 13.85 13.40 -2.97
N LYS A 235 14.91 13.30 -3.78
CA LYS A 235 15.32 14.31 -4.73
C LYS A 235 14.21 14.70 -5.71
N TRP A 236 13.44 13.71 -6.17
CA TRP A 236 12.28 13.93 -7.04
C TRP A 236 11.01 14.27 -6.28
N LYS A 237 11.07 14.43 -4.97
CA LYS A 237 9.90 14.70 -4.12
C LYS A 237 8.74 13.71 -4.34
N ILE A 238 9.05 12.48 -4.76
CA ILE A 238 8.10 11.36 -4.74
C ILE A 238 7.86 10.95 -3.29
N LYS A 239 8.95 10.79 -2.50
CA LYS A 239 8.92 10.68 -1.04
C LYS A 239 9.26 12.01 -0.38
N ARG A 240 8.80 12.21 0.86
CA ARG A 240 9.05 13.43 1.64
C ARG A 240 9.80 13.17 2.94
N PHE A 241 9.91 11.90 3.31
CA PHE A 241 10.63 11.43 4.49
C PHE A 241 11.38 10.15 4.14
N THR A 242 12.46 9.90 4.83
CA THR A 242 13.23 8.67 4.70
C THR A 242 12.53 7.50 5.39
N ASN A 243 13.06 6.28 5.25
CA ASN A 243 12.49 5.11 5.90
C ASN A 243 12.62 5.21 7.43
N ASP A 244 13.78 5.68 7.90
CA ASP A 244 14.07 5.78 9.32
C ASP A 244 13.26 6.91 9.98
N GLU A 245 13.09 8.06 9.33
CA GLU A 245 12.22 9.13 9.80
C GLU A 245 10.76 8.68 9.95
N LEU A 246 10.23 7.93 8.99
CA LEU A 246 8.85 7.43 9.05
C LEU A 246 8.68 6.37 10.14
N ARG A 247 9.67 5.48 10.31
CA ARG A 247 9.68 4.48 11.38
C ARG A 247 9.71 5.16 12.74
N GLN A 248 10.52 6.21 12.91
CA GLN A 248 10.57 6.99 14.15
C GLN A 248 9.21 7.63 14.47
N LYS A 249 8.59 8.30 13.49
CA LYS A 249 7.25 8.88 13.67
C LYS A 249 6.20 7.84 14.07
N PHE A 250 6.28 6.66 13.51
CA PHE A 250 5.38 5.55 13.87
C PHE A 250 5.59 5.09 15.31
N LEU A 251 6.83 4.94 15.75
CA LEU A 251 7.17 4.58 17.13
C LEU A 251 6.63 5.62 18.11
N ASP A 252 6.91 6.89 17.85
CA ASP A 252 6.51 8.00 18.72
C ASP A 252 4.98 8.12 18.85
N ALA A 253 4.24 7.76 17.80
CA ALA A 253 2.78 7.72 17.84
C ALA A 253 2.23 6.44 18.52
N THR A 254 2.87 5.28 18.29
CA THR A 254 2.31 3.98 18.64
C THR A 254 2.64 3.54 20.07
N VAL A 255 3.84 3.87 20.57
CA VAL A 255 4.26 3.48 21.93
C VAL A 255 3.34 4.06 23.02
N PRO A 256 2.94 5.35 23.00
CA PRO A 256 1.96 5.87 23.95
C PRO A 256 0.59 5.18 23.84
N GLN A 257 0.17 4.80 22.64
CA GLN A 257 -1.08 4.07 22.44
C GLN A 257 -1.04 2.68 23.05
N ALA A 258 0.08 1.92 22.89
CA ALA A 258 0.25 0.63 23.54
C ALA A 258 0.19 0.74 25.08
N LYS A 259 0.84 1.77 25.64
CA LYS A 259 0.78 2.09 27.08
C LYS A 259 -0.68 2.38 27.53
N HIS A 260 -1.43 3.15 26.74
CA HIS A 260 -2.84 3.45 27.03
C HIS A 260 -3.72 2.18 27.03
N LEU A 261 -3.40 1.23 26.16
CA LEU A 261 -4.07 -0.09 26.11
C LEU A 261 -3.62 -1.04 27.23
N ASN A 262 -2.64 -0.69 28.05
CA ASN A 262 -1.97 -1.56 29.00
C ASN A 262 -1.41 -2.84 28.35
N LEU A 263 -0.90 -2.72 27.13
CA LEU A 263 -0.23 -3.77 26.40
C LEU A 263 1.30 -3.59 26.48
N ILE A 264 2.02 -4.70 26.58
CA ILE A 264 3.45 -4.72 26.69
C ILE A 264 4.06 -4.88 25.30
N ILE A 265 4.82 -3.88 24.86
CA ILE A 265 5.55 -3.93 23.59
C ILE A 265 6.60 -5.04 23.67
N PRO A 266 6.67 -5.96 22.69
CA PRO A 266 7.59 -7.09 22.70
C PRO A 266 9.03 -6.69 22.28
N ASP A 267 9.46 -5.54 22.74
CA ASP A 267 10.79 -4.98 22.51
C ASP A 267 11.27 -4.28 23.79
N LYS A 268 12.23 -4.87 24.44
CA LYS A 268 12.81 -4.37 25.71
C LYS A 268 13.63 -3.08 25.53
N ASN A 269 14.01 -2.76 24.30
CA ASN A 269 14.81 -1.59 23.99
C ASN A 269 13.95 -0.35 23.68
N VAL A 270 12.61 -0.48 23.74
CA VAL A 270 11.72 0.68 23.58
C VAL A 270 11.78 1.54 24.85
N THR A 271 12.61 2.57 24.78
CA THR A 271 12.78 3.56 25.83
C THR A 271 12.70 4.97 25.25
N TRP A 272 12.37 5.95 26.09
CA TRP A 272 12.43 7.36 25.67
C TRP A 272 13.88 7.81 25.65
N ASP A 273 14.31 8.34 24.52
CA ASP A 273 15.65 8.84 24.27
C ASP A 273 15.55 10.34 23.92
N THR A 274 16.19 11.20 24.71
CA THR A 274 16.16 12.66 24.56
C THR A 274 16.95 13.17 23.37
N ASP A 275 17.88 12.37 22.84
CA ASP A 275 18.76 12.78 21.74
C ASP A 275 18.13 12.53 20.36
N LEU A 276 17.06 11.73 20.30
CA LEU A 276 16.33 11.49 19.06
C LEU A 276 15.56 12.75 18.59
N ASN A 277 15.16 12.77 17.33
CA ASN A 277 14.40 13.86 16.71
C ASN A 277 15.07 15.24 16.88
N ASN A 278 16.38 15.30 16.69
CA ASN A 278 17.19 16.53 16.86
C ASN A 278 17.09 17.15 18.27
N GLY A 279 16.97 16.32 19.30
CA GLY A 279 16.88 16.76 20.69
C GLY A 279 15.45 17.01 21.18
N GLU A 280 14.43 16.75 20.39
CA GLU A 280 13.03 16.80 20.84
C GLU A 280 12.63 15.52 21.60
N GLY A 281 13.43 14.49 21.51
CA GLY A 281 13.20 13.17 22.09
C GLY A 281 12.30 12.28 21.22
N GLY A 282 12.40 10.99 21.48
CA GLY A 282 11.63 9.98 20.75
C GLY A 282 11.77 8.60 21.40
N TYR A 283 11.04 7.60 20.89
CA TYR A 283 11.19 6.23 21.34
C TYR A 283 12.23 5.48 20.53
N SER A 284 13.25 4.93 21.20
CA SER A 284 14.19 3.98 20.59
C SER A 284 13.51 2.63 20.32
N HIS A 285 14.17 1.78 19.56
CA HIS A 285 13.76 0.39 19.34
C HIS A 285 14.98 -0.53 19.25
N GLY A 286 14.77 -1.82 19.48
CA GLY A 286 15.77 -2.85 19.30
C GLY A 286 16.07 -3.17 17.83
N PRO A 287 17.04 -4.05 17.59
CA PRO A 287 17.40 -4.44 16.23
C PRO A 287 16.23 -5.16 15.53
N ILE A 288 15.94 -4.73 14.31
CA ILE A 288 14.95 -5.38 13.44
C ILE A 288 15.65 -6.54 12.72
N ASP A 289 14.95 -7.67 12.59
CA ASP A 289 15.43 -8.83 11.83
C ASP A 289 15.26 -8.56 10.31
N TRP A 290 16.31 -8.02 9.70
CA TRP A 290 16.32 -7.73 8.27
C TRP A 290 16.43 -8.99 7.41
N ASP A 291 16.95 -10.10 7.93
CA ASP A 291 16.96 -11.39 7.23
C ASP A 291 15.53 -11.92 7.08
N GLU A 292 14.72 -11.82 8.13
CA GLU A 292 13.28 -12.12 8.05
C GLU A 292 12.58 -11.20 7.02
N PHE A 293 12.84 -9.89 7.07
CA PHE A 293 12.28 -8.95 6.09
C PHE A 293 12.60 -9.40 4.65
N TRP A 294 13.87 -9.63 4.34
CA TRP A 294 14.27 -10.04 2.98
C TRP A 294 13.73 -11.41 2.61
N ARG A 295 13.63 -12.34 3.55
CA ARG A 295 13.00 -13.65 3.35
C ARG A 295 11.56 -13.50 2.88
N VAL A 296 10.77 -12.65 3.56
CA VAL A 296 9.36 -12.43 3.24
C VAL A 296 9.18 -11.66 1.93
N VAL A 297 9.96 -10.61 1.70
CA VAL A 297 9.96 -9.81 0.45
C VAL A 297 10.30 -10.67 -0.78
N LYS A 298 11.16 -11.68 -0.62
CA LYS A 298 11.50 -12.64 -1.69
C LYS A 298 10.42 -13.72 -1.93
N GLY A 299 9.27 -13.62 -1.25
CA GLY A 299 8.14 -14.54 -1.43
C GLY A 299 8.18 -15.81 -0.55
N ASN A 300 9.05 -15.85 0.45
CA ASN A 300 9.19 -16.96 1.41
C ASN A 300 8.51 -16.66 2.76
N GLY A 301 7.59 -15.71 2.80
CA GLY A 301 6.76 -15.45 3.98
C GLY A 301 5.78 -16.59 4.27
N PRO A 302 5.29 -16.70 5.51
CA PRO A 302 4.48 -17.86 5.95
C PRO A 302 3.22 -18.06 5.11
N MET A 303 2.61 -16.99 4.60
CA MET A 303 1.37 -17.05 3.80
C MET A 303 1.56 -16.72 2.31
N ALA A 304 2.80 -16.48 1.84
CA ALA A 304 3.06 -16.01 0.48
C ALA A 304 2.46 -16.96 -0.60
N LYS A 305 2.66 -18.27 -0.43
CA LYS A 305 2.13 -19.30 -1.36
C LYS A 305 0.61 -19.36 -1.31
N ASP A 306 0.01 -19.27 -0.13
CA ASP A 306 -1.44 -19.34 0.04
C ASP A 306 -2.13 -18.10 -0.52
N ARG A 307 -1.55 -16.91 -0.30
CA ARG A 307 -2.03 -15.66 -0.91
C ARG A 307 -2.01 -15.73 -2.45
N LEU A 308 -0.94 -16.28 -3.03
CA LEU A 308 -0.85 -16.45 -4.48
C LEU A 308 -1.87 -17.49 -4.98
N ARG A 309 -1.99 -18.64 -4.30
CA ARG A 309 -2.95 -19.67 -4.65
C ARG A 309 -4.40 -19.17 -4.60
N ALA A 310 -4.76 -18.44 -3.55
CA ALA A 310 -6.09 -17.85 -3.39
C ALA A 310 -6.44 -16.89 -4.55
N ARG A 311 -5.52 -16.01 -4.94
CA ARG A 311 -5.73 -15.08 -6.07
C ARG A 311 -5.88 -15.83 -7.40
N LYS A 312 -5.04 -16.81 -7.67
CA LYS A 312 -5.13 -17.62 -8.90
C LYS A 312 -6.45 -18.37 -8.97
N LYS A 313 -6.82 -19.05 -7.89
CA LYS A 313 -8.08 -19.80 -7.81
C LYS A 313 -9.29 -18.87 -8.04
N ALA A 314 -9.36 -17.74 -7.35
CA ALA A 314 -10.45 -16.78 -7.54
C ALA A 314 -10.51 -16.23 -8.98
N TRP A 315 -9.36 -16.02 -9.61
CA TRP A 315 -9.30 -15.61 -11.01
C TRP A 315 -9.83 -16.68 -11.96
N GLU A 316 -9.43 -17.93 -11.77
CA GLU A 316 -9.88 -19.05 -12.57
C GLU A 316 -11.38 -19.32 -12.40
N GLU A 317 -11.86 -19.37 -11.15
CA GLU A 317 -13.29 -19.55 -10.84
C GLU A 317 -14.18 -18.44 -11.40
N GLY A 318 -13.68 -17.19 -11.43
CA GLY A 318 -14.39 -16.05 -12.02
C GLY A 318 -14.32 -15.94 -13.54
N LYS A 319 -13.66 -16.89 -14.25
CA LYS A 319 -13.47 -16.83 -15.71
C LYS A 319 -14.79 -16.75 -16.47
N TRP A 320 -15.73 -17.61 -16.14
CA TRP A 320 -17.04 -17.67 -16.81
C TRP A 320 -17.80 -16.35 -16.73
N VAL A 321 -17.71 -15.62 -15.59
CA VAL A 321 -18.34 -14.29 -15.45
C VAL A 321 -17.68 -13.30 -16.41
N ARG A 322 -16.35 -13.27 -16.45
CA ARG A 322 -15.59 -12.39 -17.34
C ARG A 322 -15.89 -12.66 -18.81
N ASP A 323 -16.00 -13.94 -19.18
CA ASP A 323 -16.35 -14.36 -20.55
C ASP A 323 -17.78 -13.94 -20.91
N ALA A 324 -18.75 -14.13 -20.00
CA ALA A 324 -20.13 -13.72 -20.20
C ALA A 324 -20.26 -12.19 -20.36
N VAL A 325 -19.58 -11.42 -19.51
CA VAL A 325 -19.54 -9.95 -19.62
C VAL A 325 -18.92 -9.50 -20.94
N ALA A 326 -17.82 -10.13 -21.36
CA ALA A 326 -17.19 -9.82 -22.65
C ALA A 326 -18.08 -10.15 -23.85
N ALA A 327 -18.79 -11.28 -23.80
CA ALA A 327 -19.76 -11.65 -24.84
C ALA A 327 -20.93 -10.69 -24.91
N PHE A 328 -21.47 -10.27 -23.77
CA PHE A 328 -22.55 -9.28 -23.71
C PHE A 328 -22.12 -7.90 -24.24
N ALA A 329 -20.92 -7.45 -23.89
CA ALA A 329 -20.38 -6.18 -24.39
C ALA A 329 -20.21 -6.18 -25.92
N LYS A 330 -19.81 -7.34 -26.52
CA LYS A 330 -19.74 -7.49 -27.98
C LYS A 330 -21.09 -7.39 -28.67
N LYS A 331 -22.15 -7.95 -28.06
CA LYS A 331 -23.54 -7.88 -28.62
C LYS A 331 -24.09 -6.45 -28.63
N LYS A 332 -23.61 -5.59 -27.71
CA LYS A 332 -24.08 -4.18 -27.61
C LYS A 332 -23.26 -3.18 -28.42
N GLN A 333 -22.14 -3.60 -29.04
CA GLN A 333 -21.47 -2.71 -29.99
C GLN A 333 -22.38 -2.54 -31.23
N PRO A 334 -22.67 -1.29 -31.64
CA PRO A 334 -23.41 -1.06 -32.90
C PRO A 334 -22.58 -1.72 -34.02
N THR A 335 -23.24 -2.51 -34.86
CA THR A 335 -22.68 -2.91 -36.15
C THR A 335 -22.41 -1.63 -36.92
N VAL A 336 -21.14 -1.20 -36.96
CA VAL A 336 -20.71 -0.14 -37.88
C VAL A 336 -20.99 -0.71 -39.27
N GLY A 337 -22.05 -0.22 -39.88
CA GLY A 337 -22.48 -0.62 -41.22
C GLY A 337 -21.29 -0.48 -42.17
N LYS A 338 -21.01 -1.55 -42.88
CA LYS A 338 -20.21 -1.49 -44.10
C LYS A 338 -21.12 -0.80 -45.14
N ASN A 339 -20.89 0.48 -45.32
CA ASN A 339 -21.27 1.16 -46.55
C ASN A 339 -20.01 1.41 -47.37
#